data_0cd28f0283dde35b6a2c5121b63ad124
#
_entry.id   0cd28f0283dde35b6a2c5121b63ad124
#
_cell.length_a   1.000
_cell.length_b   1.000
_cell.length_c   1.000
_cell.angle_alpha   90.00
_cell.angle_beta   90.00
_cell.angle_gamma   90.00
#
_symmetry.space_group_name_H-M   'P 1'
#
loop_
_entity.id
_entity.type
_entity.pdbx_description
1 polymer ?
#
loop_
_entity_poly.entity_id
_entity_poly.type
_entity_poly.pdbx_seq_one_letter_code
_entity_poly.pdbx_strand_id
1 'polypeptide(L)'
;MLFQNSTSALNPFLTVASQLSHLHRLHHTAESADVSVWASRLLDEVGIPDASATLAKYPHQLSGGMAQRVLLAMALLCNPKLLIADEPTASLDAVNQVRILDLLTRVTTERRMGLILVSHDFRILRELTEQTIVLHQGAVVESGPTVRVTSTPASQVAQELMQAANRLTKSQ
;
A
#
# COMPACT_ATOMS: atom_id res chain seq x y z
N MET A 1 6.18 1.47 5.69
CA MET A 1 6.04 2.03 4.33
C MET A 1 5.80 0.89 3.36
N LEU A 2 4.89 1.08 2.40
CA LEU A 2 4.68 0.18 1.26
C LEU A 2 5.40 0.76 0.05
N PHE A 3 6.22 -0.06 -0.60
CA PHE A 3 7.02 0.36 -1.76
C PHE A 3 6.33 -0.04 -3.07
N GLN A 4 6.60 0.69 -4.14
CA GLN A 4 6.06 0.49 -5.48
C GLN A 4 6.28 -0.94 -6.00
N ASN A 5 7.43 -1.54 -5.75
CA ASN A 5 7.76 -2.89 -6.19
C ASN A 5 7.73 -3.88 -5.01
N SER A 6 6.56 -4.47 -4.78
CA SER A 6 6.33 -5.37 -3.64
C SER A 6 7.20 -6.63 -3.66
N THR A 7 7.48 -7.18 -4.83
CA THR A 7 8.30 -8.41 -4.92
C THR A 7 9.76 -8.16 -4.61
N SER A 8 10.31 -7.00 -4.96
CA SER A 8 11.70 -6.65 -4.66
C SER A 8 11.92 -6.21 -3.20
N ALA A 9 10.86 -5.86 -2.49
CA ALA A 9 10.93 -5.49 -1.07
C ALA A 9 10.96 -6.71 -0.14
N LEU A 10 10.58 -7.89 -0.64
CA LEU A 10 10.68 -9.17 0.08
C LEU A 10 12.03 -9.83 -0.20
N ASN A 11 12.65 -10.41 0.84
CA ASN A 11 13.88 -11.20 0.65
C ASN A 11 13.55 -12.51 -0.08
N PRO A 12 14.07 -12.75 -1.29
CA PRO A 12 13.72 -13.92 -2.10
C PRO A 12 14.17 -15.26 -1.50
N PHE A 13 15.13 -15.24 -0.58
CA PHE A 13 15.72 -16.43 0.05
C PHE A 13 15.07 -16.83 1.37
N LEU A 14 14.10 -16.04 1.87
CA LEU A 14 13.40 -16.31 3.11
C LEU A 14 11.92 -16.55 2.85
N THR A 15 11.33 -17.48 3.60
CA THR A 15 9.88 -17.68 3.60
C THR A 15 9.14 -16.48 4.21
N VAL A 16 7.86 -16.35 3.92
CA VAL A 16 7.00 -15.33 4.54
C VAL A 16 7.05 -15.41 6.06
N ALA A 17 6.96 -16.63 6.63
CA ALA A 17 7.07 -16.84 8.07
C ALA A 17 8.40 -16.34 8.65
N SER A 18 9.50 -16.64 7.98
CA SER A 18 10.83 -16.22 8.44
C SER A 18 10.98 -14.70 8.46
N GLN A 19 10.45 -14.02 7.43
CA GLN A 19 10.51 -12.56 7.34
C GLN A 19 9.64 -11.88 8.39
N LEU A 20 8.39 -12.36 8.59
CA LEU A 20 7.51 -11.88 9.65
C LEU A 20 8.11 -12.10 11.03
N SER A 21 8.68 -13.30 11.29
CA SER A 21 9.33 -13.63 12.57
C SER A 21 10.54 -12.75 12.85
N HIS A 22 11.34 -12.47 11.82
CA HIS A 22 12.49 -11.57 11.96
C HIS A 22 12.05 -10.16 12.34
N LEU A 23 11.05 -9.63 11.63
CA LEU A 23 10.50 -8.30 11.90
C LEU A 23 9.85 -8.22 13.29
N HIS A 24 9.12 -9.27 13.69
CA HIS A 24 8.51 -9.35 15.02
C HIS A 24 9.56 -9.25 16.12
N ARG A 25 10.66 -10.01 16.01
CA ARG A 25 11.74 -9.97 17.02
C ARG A 25 12.42 -8.61 17.14
N LEU A 26 12.43 -7.81 16.07
CA LEU A 26 13.01 -6.46 16.10
C LEU A 26 12.11 -5.44 16.81
N HIS A 27 10.81 -5.65 16.80
CA HIS A 27 9.83 -4.65 17.28
C HIS A 27 9.08 -5.05 18.54
N HIS A 28 9.12 -6.32 18.92
CA HIS A 28 8.44 -6.83 20.11
C HIS A 28 9.41 -7.53 21.04
N THR A 29 9.46 -7.07 22.29
CA THR A 29 10.40 -7.59 23.33
C THR A 29 9.89 -8.84 24.05
N ALA A 30 8.61 -9.21 23.84
CA ALA A 30 8.02 -10.38 24.49
C ALA A 30 8.39 -11.65 23.71
N GLU A 31 8.94 -12.65 24.42
CA GLU A 31 9.12 -14.00 23.90
C GLU A 31 7.79 -14.58 23.42
N SER A 32 7.75 -14.82 22.18
CA SER A 32 6.91 -15.61 21.32
C SER A 32 5.64 -16.26 21.89
N ALA A 33 4.53 -15.64 21.66
CA ALA A 33 3.37 -16.41 21.18
C ALA A 33 3.80 -17.13 19.88
N ASP A 34 3.30 -18.34 19.65
CA ASP A 34 3.58 -19.13 18.46
C ASP A 34 3.48 -18.24 17.19
N VAL A 35 4.59 -18.08 16.49
CA VAL A 35 4.69 -17.25 15.28
C VAL A 35 3.61 -17.62 14.28
N SER A 36 3.26 -18.90 14.18
CA SER A 36 2.26 -19.37 13.24
C SER A 36 0.88 -18.79 13.53
N VAL A 37 0.52 -18.61 14.79
CA VAL A 37 -0.82 -18.13 15.22
C VAL A 37 -0.98 -16.63 14.92
N TRP A 38 -0.07 -15.78 15.39
CA TRP A 38 -0.21 -14.34 15.17
C TRP A 38 0.05 -13.94 13.72
N ALA A 39 1.00 -14.62 13.04
CA ALA A 39 1.29 -14.35 11.64
C ALA A 39 0.13 -14.77 10.73
N SER A 40 -0.53 -15.91 11.01
CA SER A 40 -1.74 -16.29 10.27
C SER A 40 -2.85 -15.26 10.44
N ARG A 41 -3.12 -14.80 11.66
CA ARG A 41 -4.13 -13.75 11.91
C ARG A 41 -3.83 -12.47 11.14
N LEU A 42 -2.56 -12.08 11.08
CA LEU A 42 -2.14 -10.88 10.36
C LEU A 42 -2.31 -11.04 8.84
N LEU A 43 -2.03 -12.22 8.29
CA LEU A 43 -2.27 -12.54 6.89
C LEU A 43 -3.77 -12.62 6.57
N ASP A 44 -4.59 -13.16 7.47
CA ASP A 44 -6.06 -13.17 7.34
C ASP A 44 -6.63 -11.74 7.33
N GLU A 45 -6.12 -10.85 8.19
CA GLU A 45 -6.51 -9.43 8.24
C GLU A 45 -6.28 -8.73 6.89
N VAL A 46 -5.19 -9.04 6.21
CA VAL A 46 -4.92 -8.48 4.87
C VAL A 46 -5.58 -9.30 3.74
N GLY A 47 -6.41 -10.28 4.08
CA GLY A 47 -7.23 -11.04 3.13
C GLY A 47 -6.42 -12.01 2.28
N ILE A 48 -5.37 -12.63 2.83
CA ILE A 48 -4.65 -13.72 2.18
C ILE A 48 -5.42 -15.02 2.42
N PRO A 49 -5.92 -15.67 1.36
CA PRO A 49 -6.53 -17.00 1.50
C PRO A 49 -5.45 -18.01 1.88
N ASP A 50 -5.78 -18.93 2.78
CA ASP A 50 -4.86 -19.95 3.27
C ASP A 50 -3.56 -19.35 3.83
N ALA A 51 -3.72 -18.56 4.88
CA ALA A 51 -2.61 -17.89 5.55
C ALA A 51 -1.53 -18.87 6.00
N SER A 52 -1.93 -20.04 6.50
CA SER A 52 -1.01 -21.09 6.96
C SER A 52 -0.10 -21.61 5.83
N ALA A 53 -0.67 -21.96 4.68
CA ALA A 53 0.14 -22.38 3.53
C ALA A 53 1.00 -21.24 2.98
N THR A 54 0.51 -19.99 3.06
CA THR A 54 1.27 -18.83 2.58
C THR A 54 2.50 -18.54 3.44
N LEU A 55 2.47 -18.81 4.73
CA LEU A 55 3.61 -18.67 5.62
C LEU A 55 4.83 -19.50 5.18
N ALA A 56 4.60 -20.67 4.59
CA ALA A 56 5.67 -21.54 4.10
C ALA A 56 6.24 -21.14 2.72
N LYS A 57 5.56 -20.22 2.01
CA LYS A 57 5.97 -19.80 0.66
C LYS A 57 7.14 -18.83 0.67
N TYR A 58 7.91 -18.87 -0.41
CA TYR A 58 8.89 -17.87 -0.78
C TYR A 58 8.26 -16.77 -1.64
N PRO A 59 8.84 -15.55 -1.72
CA PRO A 59 8.32 -14.45 -2.52
C PRO A 59 8.02 -14.81 -3.98
N HIS A 60 8.85 -15.59 -4.63
CA HIS A 60 8.66 -16.02 -6.02
C HIS A 60 7.46 -16.97 -6.24
N GLN A 61 6.88 -17.50 -5.17
CA GLN A 61 5.68 -18.36 -5.19
C GLN A 61 4.40 -17.57 -4.95
N LEU A 62 4.49 -16.25 -4.76
CA LEU A 62 3.36 -15.35 -4.54
C LEU A 62 2.97 -14.66 -5.84
N SER A 63 1.66 -14.44 -6.05
CA SER A 63 1.22 -13.47 -7.05
C SER A 63 1.57 -12.04 -6.61
N GLY A 64 1.60 -11.07 -7.55
CA GLY A 64 1.88 -9.68 -7.21
C GLY A 64 0.95 -9.12 -6.13
N GLY A 65 -0.34 -9.41 -6.22
CA GLY A 65 -1.32 -9.00 -5.20
C GLY A 65 -1.11 -9.70 -3.84
N MET A 66 -0.67 -10.95 -3.83
CA MET A 66 -0.31 -11.64 -2.58
C MET A 66 0.95 -11.04 -1.96
N ALA A 67 1.98 -10.76 -2.75
CA ALA A 67 3.21 -10.12 -2.26
C ALA A 67 2.91 -8.73 -1.65
N GLN A 68 2.03 -7.96 -2.30
CA GLN A 68 1.57 -6.66 -1.79
C GLN A 68 0.86 -6.80 -0.43
N ARG A 69 -0.02 -7.78 -0.28
CA ARG A 69 -0.72 -8.06 0.98
C ARG A 69 0.23 -8.52 2.09
N VAL A 70 1.23 -9.35 1.76
CA VAL A 70 2.28 -9.75 2.70
C VAL A 70 3.07 -8.53 3.18
N LEU A 71 3.46 -7.63 2.28
CA LEU A 71 4.14 -6.39 2.68
C LEU A 71 3.27 -5.49 3.54
N LEU A 72 1.98 -5.39 3.25
CA LEU A 72 1.05 -4.66 4.11
C LEU A 72 0.98 -5.31 5.49
N ALA A 73 0.86 -6.64 5.58
CA ALA A 73 0.91 -7.36 6.85
C ALA A 73 2.21 -7.04 7.63
N MET A 74 3.36 -7.07 6.97
CA MET A 74 4.63 -6.69 7.60
C MET A 74 4.64 -5.24 8.11
N ALA A 75 4.07 -4.30 7.36
CA ALA A 75 3.94 -2.92 7.80
C ALA A 75 3.00 -2.76 9.02
N LEU A 76 1.91 -3.54 9.05
CA LEU A 76 0.92 -3.51 10.14
C LEU A 76 1.41 -4.19 11.43
N LEU A 77 2.37 -5.10 11.33
CA LEU A 77 2.95 -5.81 12.47
C LEU A 77 3.53 -4.83 13.51
N CYS A 78 4.10 -3.72 13.06
CA CYS A 78 4.67 -2.68 13.92
C CYS A 78 3.61 -1.76 14.56
N ASN A 79 2.32 -2.04 14.35
CA ASN A 79 1.20 -1.24 14.82
C ASN A 79 1.38 0.28 14.57
N PRO A 80 1.62 0.71 13.32
CA PRO A 80 1.97 2.08 12.99
C PRO A 80 0.77 3.03 13.19
N LYS A 81 1.07 4.29 13.49
CA LYS A 81 0.08 5.38 13.50
C LYS A 81 -0.10 6.02 12.13
N LEU A 82 0.86 5.82 11.23
CA LEU A 82 0.90 6.38 9.88
C LEU A 82 1.41 5.32 8.89
N LEU A 83 0.67 5.09 7.84
CA LEU A 83 1.06 4.26 6.70
C LEU A 83 1.43 5.17 5.52
N ILE A 84 2.61 4.95 4.94
CA ILE A 84 3.02 5.59 3.69
C ILE A 84 2.94 4.53 2.61
N ALA A 85 2.14 4.76 1.58
CA ALA A 85 1.97 3.89 0.43
C ALA A 85 2.43 4.61 -0.83
N ASP A 86 3.52 4.12 -1.43
CA ASP A 86 4.13 4.68 -2.63
C ASP A 86 3.76 3.82 -3.83
N GLU A 87 2.91 4.37 -4.70
CA GLU A 87 2.37 3.70 -5.88
C GLU A 87 1.90 2.25 -5.61
N PRO A 88 1.02 2.03 -4.60
CA PRO A 88 0.72 0.69 -4.11
C PRO A 88 -0.01 -0.20 -5.11
N THR A 89 -0.43 0.32 -6.24
CA THR A 89 -1.21 -0.40 -7.26
C THR A 89 -0.55 -0.43 -8.65
N ALA A 90 0.61 0.20 -8.83
CA ALA A 90 1.21 0.40 -10.15
C ALA A 90 1.55 -0.89 -10.92
N SER A 91 1.80 -2.00 -10.23
CA SER A 91 2.14 -3.29 -10.84
C SER A 91 0.99 -4.32 -10.85
N LEU A 92 -0.23 -3.88 -10.55
CA LEU A 92 -1.40 -4.75 -10.42
C LEU A 92 -2.37 -4.58 -11.60
N ASP A 93 -3.08 -5.65 -11.94
CA ASP A 93 -4.24 -5.56 -12.81
C ASP A 93 -5.42 -4.82 -12.15
N ALA A 94 -6.38 -4.35 -12.94
CA ALA A 94 -7.47 -3.50 -12.46
C ALA A 94 -8.29 -4.11 -11.32
N VAL A 95 -8.51 -5.43 -11.32
CA VAL A 95 -9.26 -6.10 -10.26
C VAL A 95 -8.48 -6.11 -8.94
N ASN A 96 -7.20 -6.41 -9.01
CA ASN A 96 -6.33 -6.41 -7.84
C ASN A 96 -6.04 -4.98 -7.33
N GLN A 97 -6.01 -3.97 -8.22
CA GLN A 97 -5.94 -2.57 -7.82
C GLN A 97 -7.09 -2.20 -6.88
N VAL A 98 -8.34 -2.43 -7.30
CA VAL A 98 -9.53 -2.13 -6.48
C VAL A 98 -9.44 -2.85 -5.13
N ARG A 99 -9.13 -4.14 -5.14
CA ARG A 99 -9.02 -4.93 -3.90
C ARG A 99 -7.96 -4.42 -2.93
N ILE A 100 -6.83 -3.90 -3.42
CA ILE A 100 -5.79 -3.33 -2.57
C ILE A 100 -6.21 -1.96 -2.02
N LEU A 101 -6.89 -1.12 -2.80
CA LEU A 101 -7.40 0.17 -2.35
C LEU A 101 -8.48 0.00 -1.27
N ASP A 102 -9.42 -0.91 -1.48
CA ASP A 102 -10.44 -1.29 -0.48
C ASP A 102 -9.78 -1.78 0.82
N LEU A 103 -8.75 -2.62 0.68
CA LEU A 103 -8.01 -3.14 1.82
C LEU A 103 -7.29 -2.03 2.59
N LEU A 104 -6.62 -1.10 1.89
CA LEU A 104 -5.94 0.05 2.51
C LEU A 104 -6.94 0.92 3.27
N THR A 105 -8.08 1.24 2.65
CA THR A 105 -9.16 2.02 3.27
C THR A 105 -9.67 1.34 4.53
N ARG A 106 -9.99 0.06 4.45
CA ARG A 106 -10.50 -0.72 5.57
C ARG A 106 -9.51 -0.74 6.74
N VAL A 107 -8.26 -1.14 6.47
CA VAL A 107 -7.24 -1.31 7.52
C VAL A 107 -6.88 0.04 8.16
N THR A 108 -6.76 1.13 7.39
CA THR A 108 -6.46 2.45 7.95
C THR A 108 -7.60 2.97 8.81
N THR A 109 -8.85 2.73 8.42
CA THR A 109 -10.03 3.10 9.19
C THR A 109 -10.15 2.29 10.48
N GLU A 110 -10.09 0.95 10.39
CA GLU A 110 -10.22 0.05 11.53
C GLU A 110 -9.13 0.29 12.58
N ARG A 111 -7.89 0.53 12.13
CA ARG A 111 -6.75 0.79 13.03
C ARG A 111 -6.57 2.27 13.37
N ARG A 112 -7.42 3.17 12.87
CA ARG A 112 -7.35 4.64 13.06
C ARG A 112 -5.96 5.18 12.71
N MET A 113 -5.42 4.76 11.57
CA MET A 113 -4.11 5.19 11.09
C MET A 113 -4.24 6.34 10.10
N GLY A 114 -3.27 7.25 10.09
CA GLY A 114 -3.08 8.17 8.97
C GLY A 114 -2.60 7.42 7.72
N LEU A 115 -2.98 7.91 6.54
CA LEU A 115 -2.49 7.43 5.25
C LEU A 115 -1.83 8.57 4.48
N ILE A 116 -0.58 8.37 4.05
CA ILE A 116 0.04 9.16 2.99
C ILE A 116 0.09 8.26 1.76
N LEU A 117 -0.63 8.66 0.73
CA LEU A 117 -0.69 7.94 -0.54
C LEU A 117 0.04 8.74 -1.61
N VAL A 118 1.08 8.15 -2.20
CA VAL A 118 1.74 8.69 -3.38
C VAL A 118 1.15 7.97 -4.59
N SER A 119 0.61 8.73 -5.51
CA SER A 119 0.05 8.20 -6.76
C SER A 119 0.04 9.28 -7.85
N HIS A 120 0.17 8.84 -9.11
CA HIS A 120 -0.08 9.66 -10.29
C HIS A 120 -1.53 9.54 -10.80
N ASP A 121 -2.35 8.65 -10.19
CA ASP A 121 -3.76 8.48 -10.56
C ASP A 121 -4.67 9.35 -9.68
N PHE A 122 -5.16 10.45 -10.25
CA PHE A 122 -6.04 11.37 -9.56
C PHE A 122 -7.38 10.75 -9.11
N ARG A 123 -7.83 9.66 -9.74
CA ARG A 123 -9.05 8.95 -9.35
C ARG A 123 -8.86 8.31 -7.98
N ILE A 124 -7.73 7.64 -7.79
CA ILE A 124 -7.35 7.01 -6.53
C ILE A 124 -7.21 8.07 -5.43
N LEU A 125 -6.54 9.19 -5.72
CA LEU A 125 -6.40 10.28 -4.75
C LEU A 125 -7.76 10.84 -4.33
N ARG A 126 -8.69 11.04 -5.28
CA ARG A 126 -10.04 11.57 -5.00
C ARG A 126 -10.87 10.65 -4.10
N GLU A 127 -10.66 9.36 -4.23
CA GLU A 127 -11.40 8.35 -3.48
C GLU A 127 -10.86 8.16 -2.06
N LEU A 128 -9.52 8.22 -1.91
CA LEU A 128 -8.86 7.79 -0.68
C LEU A 128 -8.28 8.93 0.17
N THR A 129 -8.21 10.16 -0.34
CA THR A 129 -7.53 11.25 0.36
C THR A 129 -8.38 12.52 0.45
N GLU A 130 -8.27 13.20 1.59
CA GLU A 130 -8.94 14.48 1.84
C GLU A 130 -8.10 15.67 1.37
N GLN A 131 -6.77 15.53 1.47
CA GLN A 131 -5.80 16.55 1.13
C GLN A 131 -4.82 16.03 0.10
N THR A 132 -4.42 16.87 -0.84
CA THR A 132 -3.43 16.54 -1.88
C THR A 132 -2.33 17.59 -1.90
N ILE A 133 -1.10 17.11 -2.08
CA ILE A 133 0.09 17.93 -2.30
C ILE A 133 0.66 17.54 -3.67
N VAL A 134 0.90 18.52 -4.53
CA VAL A 134 1.56 18.31 -5.83
C VAL A 134 3.03 18.71 -5.69
N LEU A 135 3.90 17.74 -6.00
CA LEU A 135 5.35 17.93 -5.97
C LEU A 135 5.91 18.02 -7.38
N HIS A 136 6.80 18.97 -7.61
CA HIS A 136 7.55 19.10 -8.86
C HIS A 136 8.98 19.56 -8.56
N GLN A 137 9.97 18.84 -9.11
CA GLN A 137 11.40 19.12 -8.92
C GLN A 137 11.81 19.34 -7.45
N GLY A 138 11.24 18.54 -6.54
CA GLY A 138 11.53 18.61 -5.10
C GLY A 138 10.82 19.74 -4.35
N ALA A 139 9.98 20.54 -5.01
CA ALA A 139 9.21 21.62 -4.39
C ALA A 139 7.71 21.32 -4.38
N VAL A 140 7.00 21.83 -3.36
CA VAL A 140 5.53 21.84 -3.32
C VAL A 140 5.05 22.95 -4.25
N VAL A 141 4.36 22.61 -5.33
CA VAL A 141 3.82 23.57 -6.31
C VAL A 141 2.34 23.85 -6.11
N GLU A 142 1.62 22.94 -5.46
CA GLU A 142 0.22 23.13 -5.06
C GLU A 142 -0.12 22.24 -3.88
N SER A 143 -1.06 22.69 -3.02
CA SER A 143 -1.63 21.90 -1.94
C SER A 143 -3.05 22.34 -1.61
N GLY A 144 -3.86 21.43 -1.08
CA GLY A 144 -5.21 21.73 -0.63
C GLY A 144 -6.17 20.54 -0.67
N PRO A 145 -7.48 20.80 -0.47
CA PRO A 145 -8.48 19.75 -0.55
C PRO A 145 -8.38 18.99 -1.88
N THR A 146 -8.37 17.66 -1.81
CA THR A 146 -8.17 16.80 -2.98
C THR A 146 -9.16 17.11 -4.10
N VAL A 147 -10.43 17.34 -3.76
CA VAL A 147 -11.46 17.68 -4.74
C VAL A 147 -11.09 18.95 -5.53
N ARG A 148 -10.56 19.97 -4.85
CA ARG A 148 -10.13 21.23 -5.51
C ARG A 148 -8.92 20.98 -6.41
N VAL A 149 -7.86 20.39 -5.87
CA VAL A 149 -6.59 20.17 -6.60
C VAL A 149 -6.80 19.30 -7.83
N THR A 150 -7.70 18.32 -7.75
CA THR A 150 -7.97 17.38 -8.85
C THR A 150 -9.08 17.83 -9.81
N SER A 151 -9.83 18.90 -9.52
CA SER A 151 -10.90 19.41 -10.41
C SER A 151 -10.54 20.75 -11.04
N THR A 152 -9.96 21.65 -10.25
CA THR A 152 -9.59 23.02 -10.66
C THR A 152 -8.20 23.37 -10.16
N PRO A 153 -7.16 22.66 -10.67
CA PRO A 153 -5.79 22.91 -10.26
C PRO A 153 -5.35 24.33 -10.61
N ALA A 154 -4.64 24.96 -9.69
CA ALA A 154 -4.13 26.32 -9.87
C ALA A 154 -2.74 26.31 -10.54
N SER A 155 -1.88 25.34 -10.22
CA SER A 155 -0.54 25.26 -10.80
C SER A 155 -0.57 24.64 -12.20
N GLN A 156 0.32 25.12 -13.06
CA GLN A 156 0.46 24.59 -14.42
C GLN A 156 0.79 23.09 -14.40
N VAL A 157 1.67 22.66 -13.50
CA VAL A 157 2.08 21.26 -13.35
C VAL A 157 0.86 20.37 -13.02
N ALA A 158 0.02 20.78 -12.07
CA ALA A 158 -1.18 20.02 -11.71
C ALA A 158 -2.19 19.99 -12.88
N GLN A 159 -2.30 21.07 -13.66
CA GLN A 159 -3.13 21.11 -14.86
C GLN A 159 -2.65 20.13 -15.93
N GLU A 160 -1.33 20.08 -16.18
CA GLU A 160 -0.71 19.15 -17.13
C GLU A 160 -0.91 17.69 -16.71
N LEU A 161 -0.69 17.37 -15.42
CA LEU A 161 -0.92 16.04 -14.86
C LEU A 161 -2.39 15.61 -15.01
N MET A 162 -3.33 16.50 -14.69
CA MET A 162 -4.76 16.22 -14.85
C MET A 162 -5.15 16.00 -16.32
N GLN A 163 -4.62 16.79 -17.23
CA GLN A 163 -4.88 16.61 -18.68
C GLN A 163 -4.33 15.26 -19.17
N ALA A 164 -3.13 14.87 -18.73
CA ALA A 164 -2.55 13.57 -19.08
C ALA A 164 -3.42 12.41 -18.55
N ALA A 165 -3.85 12.47 -17.30
CA ALA A 165 -4.74 11.46 -16.71
C ALA A 165 -6.07 11.33 -17.47
N ASN A 166 -6.69 12.45 -17.85
CA ASN A 166 -7.96 12.46 -18.62
C ASN A 166 -7.82 11.91 -20.05
N ARG A 167 -6.65 12.04 -20.68
CA ARG A 167 -6.39 11.46 -22.02
C ARG A 167 -6.34 9.95 -21.97
N LEU A 168 -5.70 9.37 -20.95
CA LEU A 168 -5.60 7.92 -20.76
C LEU A 168 -6.98 7.27 -20.53
N THR A 169 -7.88 7.98 -19.87
CA THR A 169 -9.26 7.49 -19.59
C THR A 169 -10.16 7.48 -20.83
N LYS A 170 -9.89 8.30 -21.85
CA LYS A 170 -10.67 8.38 -23.10
C LYS A 170 -10.23 7.37 -24.16
N SER A 171 -9.13 6.67 -23.95
CA SER A 171 -8.54 5.70 -24.89
C SER A 171 -8.85 4.25 -24.55
N GLN A 172 -9.66 4.01 -23.52
CA GLN A 172 -10.24 2.72 -23.11
C GLN A 172 -11.75 2.71 -23.35
#